data_0b3f54c1ec020d02e26147c227509192
#
_entry.id   0b3f54c1ec020d02e26147c227509192
#
_cell.length_a   1.000
_cell.length_b   1.000
_cell.length_c   1.000
_cell.angle_alpha   90.00
_cell.angle_beta   90.00
_cell.angle_gamma   90.00
#
_symmetry.space_group_name_H-M   'P 1'
#
loop_
_entity.id
_entity.type
_entity.pdbx_description
1 polymer ?
#
loop_
_entity_poly.entity_id
_entity_poly.type
_entity_poly.pdbx_seq_one_letter_code
_entity_poly.pdbx_strand_id
1 'polypeptide(L)'
;MSFGEKLKKIRLDRNLTLSEVSKAINIGKSSLSEYENDISRPSLDKFFSIIEFYHVNENYFYGENHIFLDLSTLLNETKEKIYAILAHDDIYKK
;
A
#
# COMPACT_ATOMS: atom_id res chain seq x y z
N MET A 1 -13.44 2.39 -8.87
CA MET A 1 -12.69 3.35 -8.06
C MET A 1 -11.22 3.29 -8.39
N SER A 2 -10.59 4.43 -8.45
CA SER A 2 -9.15 4.49 -8.69
C SER A 2 -8.39 4.08 -7.44
N PHE A 3 -7.09 3.92 -7.57
CA PHE A 3 -6.21 3.64 -6.45
C PHE A 3 -6.38 4.73 -5.38
N GLY A 4 -6.29 5.98 -5.80
CA GLY A 4 -6.38 7.09 -4.87
C GLY A 4 -7.72 7.19 -4.18
N GLU A 5 -8.77 6.93 -4.91
CA GLU A 5 -10.11 6.93 -4.34
C GLU A 5 -10.28 5.85 -3.29
N LYS A 6 -9.72 4.68 -3.55
CA LYS A 6 -9.77 3.58 -2.59
C LYS A 6 -8.97 3.91 -1.36
N LEU A 7 -7.82 4.54 -1.56
CA LEU A 7 -6.96 4.91 -0.46
C LEU A 7 -7.65 5.94 0.43
N LYS A 8 -8.28 6.92 -0.18
CA LYS A 8 -9.00 7.93 0.57
C LYS A 8 -10.17 7.31 1.31
N LYS A 9 -10.88 6.41 0.65
CA LYS A 9 -12.04 5.78 1.23
C LYS A 9 -11.68 5.00 2.49
N ILE A 10 -10.64 4.20 2.44
CA ILE A 10 -10.28 3.41 3.59
C ILE A 10 -9.84 4.31 4.76
N ARG A 11 -9.19 5.39 4.44
CA ARG A 11 -8.77 6.35 5.46
C ARG A 11 -9.99 6.98 6.15
N LEU A 12 -10.94 7.42 5.35
CA LEU A 12 -12.15 8.06 5.88
C LEU A 12 -13.02 7.06 6.63
N ASP A 13 -13.09 5.84 6.16
CA ASP A 13 -13.84 4.79 6.82
C ASP A 13 -13.30 4.52 8.22
N ARG A 14 -12.03 4.80 8.43
CA ARG A 14 -11.40 4.60 9.73
C ARG A 14 -11.33 5.89 10.54
N ASN A 15 -11.94 6.94 10.04
CA ASN A 15 -11.98 8.24 10.72
C ASN A 15 -10.59 8.80 10.98
N LEU A 16 -9.71 8.65 10.00
CA LEU A 16 -8.34 9.13 10.15
C LEU A 16 -8.10 10.36 9.30
N THR A 17 -7.27 11.27 9.80
CA THR A 17 -6.86 12.42 9.01
C THR A 17 -5.57 12.09 8.28
N LEU A 18 -5.23 12.87 7.28
CA LEU A 18 -3.96 12.71 6.59
C LEU A 18 -2.79 12.89 7.57
N SER A 19 -2.92 13.79 8.51
CA SER A 19 -1.87 14.02 9.49
C SER A 19 -1.65 12.80 10.37
N GLU A 20 -2.74 12.17 10.76
CA GLU A 20 -2.64 10.98 11.60
C GLU A 20 -1.95 9.84 10.87
N VAL A 21 -2.31 9.62 9.62
CA VAL A 21 -1.69 8.57 8.83
C VAL A 21 -0.23 8.91 8.57
N SER A 22 0.04 10.16 8.24
CA SER A 22 1.40 10.61 7.97
C SER A 22 2.32 10.32 9.14
N LYS A 23 1.86 10.58 10.34
CA LYS A 23 2.66 10.33 11.52
C LYS A 23 2.84 8.84 11.77
N ALA A 24 1.81 8.07 11.52
CA ALA A 24 1.84 6.64 11.80
C ALA A 24 2.80 5.89 10.90
N ILE A 25 2.87 6.26 9.63
CA ILE A 25 3.70 5.51 8.69
C ILE A 25 4.88 6.29 8.16
N ASN A 26 5.07 7.49 8.67
CA ASN A 26 6.23 8.30 8.30
C ASN A 26 6.30 8.57 6.79
N ILE A 27 5.18 8.90 6.20
CA ILE A 27 5.12 9.34 4.80
C ILE A 27 4.54 10.74 4.85
N GLY A 28 5.12 11.65 4.13
CA GLY A 28 4.69 13.04 4.18
C GLY A 28 3.23 13.21 3.85
N LYS A 29 2.57 14.15 4.51
CA LYS A 29 1.18 14.46 4.29
C LYS A 29 0.91 14.85 2.86
N SER A 30 1.80 15.62 2.25
CA SER A 30 1.66 16.03 0.86
C SER A 30 1.72 14.84 -0.06
N SER A 31 2.60 13.90 0.22
CA SER A 31 2.72 12.69 -0.60
C SER A 31 1.45 11.86 -0.49
N LEU A 32 0.93 11.72 0.73
CA LEU A 32 -0.30 10.96 0.92
C LEU A 32 -1.46 11.61 0.18
N SER A 33 -1.53 12.91 0.21
CA SER A 33 -2.55 13.65 -0.51
C SER A 33 -2.44 13.41 -2.01
N GLU A 34 -1.24 13.40 -2.52
CA GLU A 34 -1.02 13.14 -3.95
C GLU A 34 -1.45 11.73 -4.32
N TYR A 35 -1.18 10.77 -3.47
CA TYR A 35 -1.58 9.39 -3.74
C TYR A 35 -3.12 9.29 -3.77
N GLU A 36 -3.78 9.97 -2.85
CA GLU A 36 -5.24 9.93 -2.78
C GLU A 36 -5.90 10.65 -3.96
N ASN A 37 -5.19 11.57 -4.56
CA ASN A 37 -5.71 12.31 -5.70
C ASN A 37 -5.19 11.78 -7.04
N ASP A 38 -4.51 10.67 -7.00
CA ASP A 38 -3.97 10.00 -8.19
C ASP A 38 -2.97 10.90 -8.94
N ILE A 39 -2.32 11.81 -8.24
CA ILE A 39 -1.31 12.67 -8.83
C ILE A 39 0.00 11.93 -8.91
N SER A 40 0.30 11.12 -7.90
CA SER A 40 1.50 10.29 -7.92
C SER A 40 1.17 8.95 -7.29
N ARG A 41 2.08 8.02 -7.40
CA ARG A 41 1.91 6.69 -6.84
C ARG A 41 3.01 6.41 -5.87
N PRO A 42 2.75 5.67 -4.83
CA PRO A 42 3.81 5.35 -3.86
C PRO A 42 4.83 4.40 -4.47
N SER A 43 6.04 4.47 -3.98
CA SER A 43 7.05 3.47 -4.30
C SER A 43 6.60 2.15 -3.67
N LEU A 44 7.22 1.08 -4.03
CA LEU A 44 6.86 -0.23 -3.54
C LEU A 44 7.00 -0.30 -2.02
N ASP A 45 8.07 0.21 -1.47
CA ASP A 45 8.26 0.29 -0.07
C ASP A 45 7.13 1.00 0.61
N LYS A 46 6.72 2.18 0.10
CA LYS A 46 5.67 2.98 0.68
C LYS A 46 4.32 2.31 0.53
N PHE A 47 4.13 1.64 -0.59
CA PHE A 47 2.92 0.89 -0.82
C PHE A 47 2.75 -0.21 0.23
N PHE A 48 3.82 -0.94 0.52
CA PHE A 48 3.78 -1.97 1.55
C PHE A 48 3.50 -1.37 2.94
N SER A 49 4.05 -0.21 3.24
CA SER A 49 3.77 0.46 4.50
C SER A 49 2.30 0.80 4.61
N ILE A 50 1.72 1.23 3.52
CA ILE A 50 0.31 1.60 3.47
C ILE A 50 -0.58 0.38 3.70
N ILE A 51 -0.34 -0.69 2.96
CA ILE A 51 -1.21 -1.85 3.09
C ILE A 51 -1.05 -2.52 4.46
N GLU A 52 0.12 -2.46 5.01
CA GLU A 52 0.35 -2.99 6.32
C GLU A 52 -0.36 -2.16 7.39
N PHE A 53 -0.30 -0.87 7.26
CA PHE A 53 -0.97 0.03 8.19
C PHE A 53 -2.47 -0.20 8.20
N TYR A 54 -3.06 -0.32 7.02
CA TYR A 54 -4.50 -0.49 6.89
C TYR A 54 -4.95 -1.95 7.04
N HIS A 55 -4.02 -2.87 7.11
CA HIS A 55 -4.31 -4.31 7.25
C HIS A 55 -5.16 -4.84 6.08
N VAL A 56 -4.75 -4.47 4.89
CA VAL A 56 -5.39 -4.98 3.67
C VAL A 56 -4.31 -5.60 2.81
N ASN A 57 -4.68 -6.35 1.83
CA ASN A 57 -3.69 -6.90 0.91
C ASN A 57 -3.70 -6.09 -0.36
N GLU A 58 -2.78 -6.35 -1.23
CA GLU A 58 -2.64 -5.58 -2.46
C GLU A 58 -3.88 -5.69 -3.34
N ASN A 59 -4.64 -6.76 -3.23
CA ASN A 59 -5.85 -6.90 -4.03
C ASN A 59 -6.89 -5.86 -3.69
N TYR A 60 -6.85 -5.33 -2.47
CA TYR A 60 -7.78 -4.28 -2.10
C TYR A 60 -7.69 -3.13 -3.09
N PHE A 61 -6.48 -2.76 -3.49
CA PHE A 61 -6.27 -1.63 -4.37
C PHE A 61 -6.38 -1.95 -5.83
N TYR A 62 -5.88 -3.09 -6.25
CA TYR A 62 -5.81 -3.40 -7.68
C TYR A 62 -6.89 -4.37 -8.14
N GLY A 63 -7.46 -5.08 -7.25
CA GLY A 63 -8.56 -5.98 -7.55
C GLY A 63 -8.16 -7.03 -8.52
N GLU A 64 -8.99 -7.25 -9.45
CA GLU A 64 -8.78 -8.29 -10.41
C GLU A 64 -8.43 -7.84 -11.76
N ASN A 65 -8.04 -6.60 -11.96
CA ASN A 65 -7.79 -6.13 -13.29
C ASN A 65 -6.40 -6.52 -13.73
N HIS A 66 -6.09 -6.27 -15.01
CA HIS A 66 -4.86 -6.61 -15.54
C HIS A 66 -3.72 -5.95 -14.92
N ILE A 67 -3.84 -4.73 -14.45
CA ILE A 67 -2.77 -4.01 -13.83
C ILE A 67 -2.33 -4.77 -12.61
N PHE A 68 -3.26 -5.34 -11.91
CA PHE A 68 -2.93 -6.13 -10.75
C PHE A 68 -2.14 -7.37 -11.13
N LEU A 69 -2.49 -8.03 -12.19
CA LEU A 69 -1.78 -9.21 -12.60
C LEU A 69 -0.35 -8.92 -12.98
N ASP A 70 -0.13 -7.85 -13.71
CA ASP A 70 1.22 -7.47 -14.08
C ASP A 70 2.00 -7.08 -12.84
N LEU A 71 1.38 -6.34 -11.97
CA LEU A 71 1.99 -5.91 -10.75
C LEU A 71 2.29 -7.10 -9.85
N SER A 72 1.43 -8.08 -9.89
CA SER A 72 1.60 -9.27 -9.08
C SER A 72 2.87 -10.02 -9.43
N THR A 73 3.19 -10.11 -10.72
CA THR A 73 4.41 -10.76 -11.14
C THR A 73 5.62 -10.00 -10.58
N LEU A 74 5.59 -8.69 -10.66
CA LEU A 74 6.65 -7.88 -10.17
C LEU A 74 6.72 -7.98 -8.67
N LEU A 75 5.60 -7.95 -8.01
CA LEU A 75 5.55 -8.01 -6.58
C LEU A 75 6.03 -9.33 -6.04
N ASN A 76 5.77 -10.40 -6.73
CA ASN A 76 6.22 -11.71 -6.28
C ASN A 76 7.72 -11.77 -6.13
N GLU A 77 8.44 -11.25 -7.05
CA GLU A 77 9.88 -11.23 -6.97
C GLU A 77 10.34 -10.31 -5.88
N THR A 78 9.74 -9.16 -5.77
CA THR A 78 10.16 -8.16 -4.80
C THR A 78 9.77 -8.57 -3.40
N LYS A 79 8.60 -9.12 -3.24
CA LYS A 79 8.13 -9.54 -1.94
C LYS A 79 8.97 -10.65 -1.35
N GLU A 80 9.38 -11.55 -2.17
CA GLU A 80 10.24 -12.61 -1.70
C GLU A 80 11.52 -12.07 -1.11
N LYS A 81 12.09 -11.10 -1.76
CA LYS A 81 13.30 -10.50 -1.26
C LYS A 81 13.07 -9.74 0.01
N ILE A 82 12.00 -9.01 0.07
CA ILE A 82 11.68 -8.22 1.23
C ILE A 82 11.37 -9.11 2.43
N TYR A 83 10.57 -10.11 2.23
CA TYR A 83 10.21 -10.99 3.32
C TYR A 83 11.41 -11.79 3.82
N ALA A 84 12.28 -12.17 2.93
CA ALA A 84 13.47 -12.88 3.32
C ALA A 84 14.36 -12.01 4.18
N ILE A 85 14.38 -10.72 3.92
CA ILE A 85 15.21 -9.83 4.65
C ILE A 85 14.56 -9.40 5.95
N LEU A 86 13.29 -9.04 5.88
CA LEU A 86 12.64 -8.50 7.02
C LEU A 86 12.17 -9.51 7.98
N ALA A 87 11.43 -10.44 7.48
CA ALA A 87 10.75 -11.30 8.31
C ALA A 87 11.37 -12.51 8.58
N HIS A 88 12.31 -12.86 7.90
CA HIS A 88 12.84 -13.94 8.11
C HIS A 88 12.03 -14.97 8.06
N ASP A 89 11.16 -15.01 7.66
CA ASP A 89 10.53 -16.09 7.44
C ASP A 89 9.36 -16.41 8.16
N ASP A 90 9.04 -15.91 9.16
CA ASP A 90 7.86 -16.23 9.78
C ASP A 90 6.68 -15.92 8.98
N ILE A 91 6.57 -14.79 8.35
CA ILE A 91 5.51 -14.44 7.51
C ILE A 91 5.54 -15.21 6.27
N TYR A 92 6.70 -15.45 5.75
CA TYR A 92 6.85 -16.04 4.52
C TYR A 92 6.55 -17.47 4.56
N LYS A 93 6.72 -18.12 5.65
CA LYS A 93 6.48 -19.44 5.72
C LYS A 93 5.12 -19.80 5.85
N LYS A 94 4.25 -18.94 5.93
CA LYS A 94 2.90 -19.26 6.01
C LYS A 94 2.34 -19.78 4.82
#